data_134ce1b955f2a12473f125a0daa15493
#
_entry.id   134ce1b955f2a12473f125a0daa15493
#
_cell.length_a   1.000
_cell.length_b   1.000
_cell.length_c   1.000
_cell.angle_alpha   90.00
_cell.angle_beta   90.00
_cell.angle_gamma   90.00
#
_symmetry.space_group_name_H-M   'P 1'
#
loop_
_entity.id
_entity.type
_entity.pdbx_description
1 polymer ?
#
loop_
_entity_poly.entity_id
_entity_poly.type
_entity_poly.pdbx_seq_one_letter_code
_entity_poly.pdbx_strand_id
1 'polypeptide(L)'
;MMAAALALLFAGALAQKRQVMLDKVVAVVGGSSILYSEVDDYARQLTEQRRQEGYTSDRDPMNEALEQLMMQKLLYNQALIDSVEIMKTDIMARVEEEEQDMIAREGTIPAVEAKMHNPIFNIRENLRRRYEEEAYASGMQREVIGKVTIIPGEVERFYRQTDKDSLPVIGDQYVYAHITKFPKSIDEAKRRARERLLE
;
A
#
# COMPACT_ATOMS: atom_id res chain seq x y z
N MET A 1 -22.33 57.99 29.68
CA MET A 1 -20.94 57.76 29.27
C MET A 1 -20.30 56.52 29.93
N MET A 2 -20.74 56.02 31.07
CA MET A 2 -20.18 54.78 31.68
C MET A 2 -20.52 53.47 30.96
N ALA A 3 -21.64 53.37 30.23
CA ALA A 3 -22.02 52.16 29.50
C ALA A 3 -21.14 51.86 28.26
N ALA A 4 -20.60 52.92 27.62
CA ALA A 4 -19.72 52.77 26.43
C ALA A 4 -18.33 52.28 26.79
N ALA A 5 -17.83 52.56 27.99
CA ALA A 5 -16.49 52.10 28.46
C ALA A 5 -16.52 50.61 28.85
N LEU A 6 -17.66 50.06 29.28
CA LEU A 6 -17.79 48.64 29.66
C LEU A 6 -17.89 47.73 28.42
N ALA A 7 -18.44 48.22 27.29
CA ALA A 7 -18.51 47.49 26.01
C ALA A 7 -17.16 47.29 25.35
N LEU A 8 -16.23 48.23 25.53
CA LEU A 8 -14.88 48.16 24.98
C LEU A 8 -13.98 47.13 25.73
N LEU A 9 -14.26 46.82 26.98
CA LEU A 9 -13.53 45.82 27.76
C LEU A 9 -13.93 44.39 27.38
N PHE A 10 -15.16 44.17 26.87
CA PHE A 10 -15.60 42.85 26.39
C PHE A 10 -15.15 42.47 24.99
N ALA A 11 -14.83 43.45 24.15
CA ALA A 11 -14.36 43.21 22.78
C ALA A 11 -12.92 42.62 22.73
N GLY A 12 -12.12 42.81 23.78
CA GLY A 12 -10.74 42.26 23.84
C GLY A 12 -10.64 40.77 24.20
N ALA A 13 -11.75 40.18 24.73
CA ALA A 13 -11.71 38.78 25.16
C ALA A 13 -11.92 37.73 24.04
N LEU A 14 -12.30 38.16 22.84
CA LEU A 14 -12.59 37.24 21.71
C LEU A 14 -11.41 37.02 20.76
N ALA A 15 -10.25 37.65 20.99
CA ALA A 15 -9.04 37.43 20.24
C ALA A 15 -8.20 36.30 20.88
N GLN A 16 -8.82 35.18 21.27
CA GLN A 16 -8.04 33.95 21.49
C GLN A 16 -7.49 33.50 20.15
N LYS A 17 -6.20 33.76 19.92
CA LYS A 17 -5.45 33.12 18.85
C LYS A 17 -5.70 31.61 18.97
N ARG A 18 -6.43 31.03 18.03
CA ARG A 18 -6.45 29.59 17.83
C ARG A 18 -4.98 29.18 17.73
N GLN A 19 -4.45 28.56 18.77
CA GLN A 19 -3.18 27.88 18.67
C GLN A 19 -3.39 26.79 17.63
N VAL A 20 -2.86 27.00 16.44
CA VAL A 20 -2.73 25.93 15.44
C VAL A 20 -1.73 24.98 16.07
N MET A 21 -2.22 23.86 16.56
CA MET A 21 -1.37 22.81 17.05
C MET A 21 -0.58 22.32 15.84
N LEU A 22 0.70 22.68 15.79
CA LEU A 22 1.64 22.06 14.88
C LEU A 22 1.68 20.56 15.19
N ASP A 23 1.77 19.73 14.19
CA ASP A 23 1.74 18.29 14.32
C ASP A 23 2.78 17.80 15.34
N LYS A 24 2.45 16.74 16.09
CA LYS A 24 3.27 16.23 17.18
C LYS A 24 4.16 15.10 16.67
N VAL A 25 5.46 15.20 16.89
CA VAL A 25 6.39 14.09 16.68
C VAL A 25 6.12 13.01 17.73
N VAL A 26 5.78 11.79 17.27
CA VAL A 26 5.48 10.63 18.12
C VAL A 26 6.71 9.75 18.30
N ALA A 27 7.50 9.59 17.22
CA ALA A 27 8.72 8.78 17.25
C ALA A 27 9.77 9.36 16.30
N VAL A 28 11.03 8.96 16.51
CA VAL A 28 12.16 9.27 15.63
C VAL A 28 12.92 7.97 15.39
N VAL A 29 13.14 7.65 14.12
CA VAL A 29 13.87 6.44 13.70
C VAL A 29 15.00 6.88 12.77
N GLY A 30 16.23 6.70 13.20
CA GLY A 30 17.39 7.24 12.46
C GLY A 30 17.27 8.77 12.32
N GLY A 31 17.34 9.26 11.08
CA GLY A 31 17.13 10.68 10.75
C GLY A 31 15.69 11.07 10.41
N SER A 32 14.73 10.14 10.51
CA SER A 32 13.34 10.34 10.10
C SER A 32 12.41 10.49 11.30
N SER A 33 11.57 11.53 11.32
CA SER A 33 10.52 11.72 12.32
C SER A 33 9.21 11.08 11.84
N ILE A 34 8.41 10.60 12.78
CA ILE A 34 7.05 10.12 12.58
C ILE A 34 6.10 11.08 13.30
N LEU A 35 5.15 11.63 12.55
CA LEU A 35 4.18 12.58 13.06
C LEU A 35 2.92 11.87 13.55
N TYR A 36 2.21 12.49 14.49
CA TYR A 36 0.95 11.96 15.00
C TYR A 36 -0.11 11.84 13.88
N SER A 37 -0.16 12.82 12.98
CA SER A 37 -1.07 12.79 11.82
C SER A 37 -0.79 11.59 10.92
N GLU A 38 0.48 11.24 10.68
CA GLU A 38 0.85 10.08 9.86
C GLU A 38 0.36 8.77 10.51
N VAL A 39 0.48 8.66 11.84
CA VAL A 39 0.01 7.49 12.60
C VAL A 39 -1.52 7.40 12.56
N ASP A 40 -2.22 8.52 12.77
CA ASP A 40 -3.69 8.57 12.76
C ASP A 40 -4.26 8.23 11.37
N ASP A 41 -3.68 8.78 10.31
CA ASP A 41 -4.09 8.49 8.94
C ASP A 41 -3.87 7.01 8.58
N TYR A 42 -2.74 6.45 8.96
CA TYR A 42 -2.45 5.04 8.72
C TYR A 42 -3.36 4.12 9.54
N ALA A 43 -3.64 4.45 10.81
CA ALA A 43 -4.56 3.71 11.65
C ALA A 43 -6.00 3.70 11.10
N ARG A 44 -6.44 4.84 10.53
CA ARG A 44 -7.74 4.91 9.82
C ARG A 44 -7.77 4.01 8.60
N GLN A 45 -6.71 3.99 7.80
CA GLN A 45 -6.60 3.10 6.64
C GLN A 45 -6.66 1.63 7.04
N LEU A 46 -5.91 1.21 8.08
CA LEU A 46 -5.96 -0.14 8.62
C LEU A 46 -7.36 -0.53 9.09
N THR A 47 -8.05 0.39 9.78
CA THR A 47 -9.40 0.15 10.28
C THR A 47 -10.38 -0.02 9.14
N GLU A 48 -10.28 0.81 8.10
CA GLU A 48 -11.15 0.73 6.93
C GLU A 48 -10.90 -0.55 6.12
N GLN A 49 -9.63 -0.92 5.91
CA GLN A 49 -9.27 -2.16 5.24
C GLN A 49 -9.83 -3.38 5.99
N ARG A 50 -9.66 -3.45 7.30
CA ARG A 50 -10.21 -4.52 8.14
C ARG A 50 -11.73 -4.63 8.03
N ARG A 51 -12.39 -3.48 8.00
CA ARG A 51 -13.86 -3.42 7.82
C ARG A 51 -14.29 -4.02 6.49
N GLN A 52 -13.55 -3.72 5.41
CA GLN A 52 -13.84 -4.25 4.07
C GLN A 52 -13.56 -5.76 3.97
N GLU A 53 -12.51 -6.24 4.62
CA GLU A 53 -12.13 -7.65 4.64
C GLU A 53 -12.94 -8.49 5.65
N GLY A 54 -13.78 -7.85 6.48
CA GLY A 54 -14.54 -8.52 7.55
C GLY A 54 -13.66 -9.09 8.66
N TYR A 55 -12.42 -8.60 8.78
CA TYR A 55 -11.45 -9.05 9.77
C TYR A 55 -11.49 -8.17 11.01
N THR A 56 -11.56 -8.79 12.20
CA THR A 56 -11.44 -8.11 13.50
C THR A 56 -10.10 -8.45 14.14
N SER A 57 -9.39 -7.44 14.62
CA SER A 57 -8.14 -7.60 15.36
C SER A 57 -8.31 -7.01 16.75
N ASP A 58 -7.80 -7.70 17.76
CA ASP A 58 -7.77 -7.21 19.16
C ASP A 58 -6.67 -6.17 19.39
N ARG A 59 -5.81 -5.92 18.39
CA ARG A 59 -4.72 -4.94 18.49
C ARG A 59 -5.25 -3.54 18.22
N ASP A 60 -4.78 -2.58 19.03
CA ASP A 60 -5.07 -1.15 18.83
C ASP A 60 -4.51 -0.67 17.48
N PRO A 61 -5.35 -0.14 16.57
CA PRO A 61 -4.90 0.34 15.27
C PRO A 61 -3.80 1.41 15.33
N MET A 62 -3.81 2.27 16.35
CA MET A 62 -2.78 3.31 16.53
C MET A 62 -1.41 2.71 16.84
N ASN A 63 -1.34 1.73 17.73
CA ASN A 63 -0.09 1.06 18.06
C ASN A 63 0.46 0.28 16.87
N GLU A 64 -0.41 -0.40 16.14
CA GLU A 64 -0.01 -1.15 14.94
C GLU A 64 0.46 -0.23 13.82
N ALA A 65 -0.24 0.89 13.60
CA ALA A 65 0.17 1.91 12.64
C ALA A 65 1.57 2.47 12.99
N LEU A 66 1.80 2.76 14.27
CA LEU A 66 3.11 3.24 14.73
C LEU A 66 4.21 2.20 14.49
N GLU A 67 3.98 0.92 14.83
CA GLU A 67 4.92 -0.16 14.57
C GLU A 67 5.28 -0.29 13.09
N GLN A 68 4.27 -0.22 12.20
CA GLN A 68 4.47 -0.31 10.76
C GLN A 68 5.27 0.89 10.22
N LEU A 69 4.92 2.10 10.63
CA LEU A 69 5.66 3.30 10.24
C LEU A 69 7.10 3.29 10.77
N MET A 70 7.33 2.82 12.00
CA MET A 70 8.68 2.66 12.54
C MET A 70 9.49 1.66 11.73
N MET A 71 8.90 0.51 11.36
CA MET A 71 9.55 -0.49 10.51
C MET A 71 9.88 0.08 9.13
N GLN A 72 8.95 0.80 8.52
CA GLN A 72 9.16 1.45 7.22
C GLN A 72 10.32 2.46 7.29
N LYS A 73 10.35 3.33 8.32
CA LYS A 73 11.45 4.30 8.50
C LYS A 73 12.80 3.61 8.79
N LEU A 74 12.79 2.49 9.51
CA LEU A 74 14.00 1.69 9.74
C LEU A 74 14.55 1.12 8.43
N LEU A 75 13.69 0.48 7.64
CA LEU A 75 14.06 -0.06 6.33
C LEU A 75 14.53 1.04 5.37
N TYR A 76 13.86 2.17 5.34
CA TYR A 76 14.26 3.34 4.56
C TYR A 76 15.68 3.82 4.93
N ASN A 77 15.94 4.03 6.22
CA ASN A 77 17.26 4.49 6.68
C ASN A 77 18.36 3.46 6.36
N GLN A 78 18.06 2.16 6.53
CA GLN A 78 18.99 1.09 6.16
C GLN A 78 19.24 1.04 4.65
N ALA A 79 18.20 1.22 3.83
CA ALA A 79 18.33 1.27 2.37
C ALA A 79 19.28 2.37 1.90
N LEU A 80 19.26 3.53 2.57
CA LEU A 80 20.18 4.63 2.26
C LEU A 80 21.62 4.28 2.63
N ILE A 81 21.84 3.57 3.76
CA ILE A 81 23.17 3.11 4.18
C ILE A 81 23.71 2.07 3.21
N ASP A 82 22.89 1.11 2.81
CA ASP A 82 23.26 0.01 1.92
C ASP A 82 23.23 0.42 0.43
N SER A 83 22.90 1.68 0.14
CA SER A 83 22.82 2.23 -1.22
C SER A 83 21.91 1.41 -2.15
N VAL A 84 20.74 1.02 -1.66
CA VAL A 84 19.74 0.29 -2.44
C VAL A 84 19.32 1.12 -3.65
N GLU A 85 19.31 0.52 -4.83
CA GLU A 85 18.88 1.19 -6.06
C GLU A 85 17.36 1.20 -6.21
N ILE A 86 16.81 2.35 -6.57
CA ILE A 86 15.39 2.55 -6.88
C ILE A 86 15.20 3.12 -8.29
N MET A 87 14.08 2.76 -8.92
CA MET A 87 13.71 3.30 -10.24
C MET A 87 12.96 4.61 -10.08
N LYS A 88 13.65 5.74 -10.29
CA LYS A 88 13.04 7.08 -10.19
C LYS A 88 11.94 7.32 -11.23
N THR A 89 12.00 6.67 -12.37
CA THR A 89 10.97 6.73 -13.41
C THR A 89 9.62 6.22 -12.92
N ASP A 90 9.62 5.12 -12.17
CA ASP A 90 8.39 4.52 -11.65
C ASP A 90 7.76 5.40 -10.57
N ILE A 91 8.61 6.06 -9.76
CA ILE A 91 8.15 7.02 -8.75
C ILE A 91 7.47 8.21 -9.42
N MET A 92 8.08 8.76 -10.48
CA MET A 92 7.50 9.90 -11.21
C MET A 92 6.18 9.52 -11.88
N ALA A 93 6.07 8.33 -12.46
CA ALA A 93 4.84 7.82 -13.05
C ALA A 93 3.71 7.70 -12.00
N ARG A 94 4.00 7.15 -10.81
CA ARG A 94 3.04 7.07 -9.70
C ARG A 94 2.60 8.45 -9.19
N VAL A 95 3.52 9.40 -9.11
CA VAL A 95 3.20 10.79 -8.72
C VAL A 95 2.25 11.43 -9.73
N GLU A 96 2.51 11.24 -11.02
CA GLU A 96 1.65 11.77 -12.09
C GLU A 96 0.27 11.11 -12.07
N GLU A 97 0.18 9.80 -11.90
CA GLU A 97 -1.07 9.07 -11.78
C GLU A 97 -1.90 9.57 -10.60
N GLU A 98 -1.34 9.68 -9.41
CA GLU A 98 -2.04 10.18 -8.22
C GLU A 98 -2.50 11.65 -8.39
N GLU A 99 -1.67 12.50 -9.01
CA GLU A 99 -2.04 13.87 -9.33
C GLU A 99 -3.22 13.93 -10.29
N GLN A 100 -3.22 13.12 -11.34
CA GLN A 100 -4.32 13.04 -12.29
C GLN A 100 -5.60 12.51 -11.65
N ASP A 101 -5.50 11.54 -10.76
CA ASP A 101 -6.62 11.01 -10.00
C ASP A 101 -7.23 12.08 -9.06
N MET A 102 -6.38 12.88 -8.41
CA MET A 102 -6.85 14.01 -7.59
C MET A 102 -7.58 15.03 -8.45
N ILE A 103 -7.03 15.39 -9.62
CA ILE A 103 -7.66 16.32 -10.55
C ILE A 103 -8.99 15.75 -11.08
N ALA A 104 -9.04 14.47 -11.41
CA ALA A 104 -10.26 13.81 -11.90
C ALA A 104 -11.37 13.82 -10.85
N ARG A 105 -11.04 13.65 -9.58
CA ARG A 105 -12.01 13.69 -8.47
C ARG A 105 -12.52 15.10 -8.16
N GLU A 106 -11.65 16.11 -8.21
CA GLU A 106 -11.98 17.49 -7.82
C GLU A 106 -12.30 18.38 -9.05
N GLY A 107 -12.05 17.92 -10.25
CA GLY A 107 -12.33 18.57 -11.51
C GLY A 107 -11.24 19.53 -12.02
N THR A 108 -10.53 20.25 -11.14
CA THR A 108 -9.51 21.22 -11.54
C THR A 108 -8.38 21.31 -10.52
N ILE A 109 -7.19 21.72 -10.97
CA ILE A 109 -6.03 21.97 -10.09
C ILE A 109 -6.37 22.97 -8.95
N PRO A 110 -7.00 24.16 -9.21
CA PRO A 110 -7.37 25.06 -8.13
C PRO A 110 -8.31 24.44 -7.09
N ALA A 111 -9.19 23.51 -7.49
CA ALA A 111 -10.07 22.81 -6.55
C ALA A 111 -9.28 21.83 -5.66
N VAL A 112 -8.30 21.13 -6.22
CA VAL A 112 -7.37 20.28 -5.46
C VAL A 112 -6.57 21.13 -4.46
N GLU A 113 -5.99 22.24 -4.91
CA GLU A 113 -5.22 23.16 -4.04
C GLU A 113 -6.08 23.72 -2.89
N ALA A 114 -7.32 24.12 -3.19
CA ALA A 114 -8.25 24.64 -2.19
C ALA A 114 -8.62 23.56 -1.15
N LYS A 115 -8.87 22.33 -1.59
CA LYS A 115 -9.21 21.21 -0.72
C LYS A 115 -8.04 20.75 0.15
N MET A 116 -6.84 20.67 -0.44
CA MET A 116 -5.63 20.26 0.25
C MET A 116 -4.95 21.38 1.03
N HIS A 117 -5.44 22.63 0.91
CA HIS A 117 -4.84 23.84 1.48
C HIS A 117 -3.35 23.97 1.16
N ASN A 118 -2.94 23.50 -0.02
CA ASN A 118 -1.54 23.41 -0.42
C ASN A 118 -1.40 23.54 -1.95
N PRO A 119 -0.43 24.33 -2.44
CA PRO A 119 -0.15 24.42 -3.87
C PRO A 119 0.19 23.06 -4.50
N ILE A 120 -0.22 22.85 -5.75
CA ILE A 120 -0.01 21.59 -6.47
C ILE A 120 1.46 21.16 -6.53
N PHE A 121 2.36 22.13 -6.63
CA PHE A 121 3.80 21.87 -6.61
C PHE A 121 4.24 21.20 -5.31
N ASN A 122 3.77 21.69 -4.16
CA ASN A 122 4.09 21.10 -2.85
C ASN A 122 3.44 19.73 -2.68
N ILE A 123 2.22 19.55 -3.20
CA ILE A 123 1.53 18.26 -3.18
C ILE A 123 2.37 17.24 -3.95
N ARG A 124 2.79 17.57 -5.16
CA ARG A 124 3.64 16.73 -6.01
C ARG A 124 4.96 16.36 -5.33
N GLU A 125 5.61 17.33 -4.70
CA GLU A 125 6.88 17.11 -4.00
C GLU A 125 6.70 16.22 -2.75
N ASN A 126 5.59 16.37 -2.02
CA ASN A 126 5.26 15.50 -0.89
C ASN A 126 4.98 14.06 -1.34
N LEU A 127 4.23 13.90 -2.45
CA LEU A 127 3.98 12.60 -3.07
C LEU A 127 5.29 11.93 -3.51
N ARG A 128 6.17 12.70 -4.17
CA ARG A 128 7.47 12.20 -4.62
C ARG A 128 8.29 11.66 -3.44
N ARG A 129 8.42 12.44 -2.36
CA ARG A 129 9.15 12.01 -1.16
C ARG A 129 8.55 10.76 -0.53
N ARG A 130 7.22 10.70 -0.42
CA ARG A 130 6.53 9.53 0.14
C ARG A 130 6.80 8.28 -0.70
N TYR A 131 6.69 8.36 -2.01
CA TYR A 131 6.94 7.23 -2.90
C TYR A 131 8.42 6.84 -2.97
N GLU A 132 9.35 7.80 -2.84
CA GLU A 132 10.77 7.49 -2.69
C GLU A 132 11.06 6.71 -1.40
N GLU A 133 10.54 7.16 -0.26
CA GLU A 133 10.69 6.43 1.01
C GLU A 133 10.12 5.01 0.93
N GLU A 134 8.92 4.86 0.35
CA GLU A 134 8.28 3.56 0.14
C GLU A 134 9.10 2.65 -0.76
N ALA A 135 9.63 3.18 -1.86
CA ALA A 135 10.45 2.43 -2.81
C ALA A 135 11.75 1.93 -2.18
N TYR A 136 12.44 2.78 -1.40
CA TYR A 136 13.63 2.40 -0.65
C TYR A 136 13.32 1.33 0.40
N ALA A 137 12.28 1.53 1.21
CA ALA A 137 11.89 0.57 2.24
C ALA A 137 11.52 -0.79 1.63
N SER A 138 10.75 -0.80 0.54
CA SER A 138 10.39 -2.03 -0.19
C SER A 138 11.60 -2.68 -0.86
N GLY A 139 12.53 -1.90 -1.38
CA GLY A 139 13.80 -2.38 -1.93
C GLY A 139 14.61 -3.11 -0.87
N MET A 140 14.80 -2.48 0.29
CA MET A 140 15.51 -3.07 1.42
C MET A 140 14.84 -4.33 1.95
N GLN A 141 13.52 -4.31 2.08
CA GLN A 141 12.75 -5.48 2.50
C GLN A 141 12.99 -6.67 1.56
N ARG A 142 12.96 -6.45 0.24
CA ARG A 142 13.25 -7.51 -0.76
C ARG A 142 14.68 -8.03 -0.62
N GLU A 143 15.65 -7.17 -0.36
CA GLU A 143 17.04 -7.57 -0.17
C GLU A 143 17.23 -8.44 1.09
N VAL A 144 16.59 -8.06 2.20
CA VAL A 144 16.61 -8.85 3.45
C VAL A 144 15.93 -10.20 3.24
N ILE A 145 14.73 -10.22 2.64
CA ILE A 145 13.98 -11.46 2.41
C ILE A 145 14.70 -12.35 1.39
N GLY A 146 15.31 -11.76 0.35
CA GLY A 146 16.02 -12.51 -0.70
C GLY A 146 17.24 -13.32 -0.18
N LYS A 147 17.76 -12.97 1.00
CA LYS A 147 18.84 -13.68 1.68
C LYS A 147 18.32 -14.90 2.49
N VAL A 148 17.00 -15.00 2.70
CA VAL A 148 16.38 -16.09 3.45
C VAL A 148 16.16 -17.29 2.54
N THR A 149 16.82 -18.41 2.86
CA THR A 149 16.63 -19.68 2.15
C THR A 149 15.81 -20.63 3.03
N ILE A 150 14.70 -21.09 2.53
CA ILE A 150 13.83 -22.03 3.23
C ILE A 150 14.09 -23.43 2.67
N ILE A 151 14.43 -24.40 3.55
CA ILE A 151 14.61 -25.78 3.17
C ILE A 151 13.32 -26.61 3.41
N PRO A 152 13.07 -27.67 2.62
CA PRO A 152 11.84 -28.48 2.76
C PRO A 152 11.58 -29.01 4.17
N GLY A 153 12.61 -29.35 4.93
CA GLY A 153 12.46 -29.81 6.32
C GLY A 153 11.97 -28.73 7.29
N GLU A 154 12.21 -27.45 7.02
CA GLU A 154 11.66 -26.33 7.81
C GLU A 154 10.17 -26.15 7.52
N VAL A 155 9.78 -26.27 6.25
CA VAL A 155 8.37 -26.22 5.83
C VAL A 155 7.59 -27.35 6.49
N GLU A 156 8.13 -28.58 6.47
CA GLU A 156 7.48 -29.73 7.09
C GLU A 156 7.35 -29.56 8.61
N ARG A 157 8.39 -29.04 9.26
CA ARG A 157 8.37 -28.75 10.70
C ARG A 157 7.34 -27.69 11.05
N PHE A 158 7.31 -26.60 10.29
CA PHE A 158 6.32 -25.52 10.45
C PHE A 158 4.89 -26.06 10.31
N TYR A 159 4.62 -26.84 9.25
CA TYR A 159 3.31 -27.46 9.02
C TYR A 159 2.87 -28.38 10.16
N ARG A 160 3.80 -29.15 10.73
CA ARG A 160 3.50 -30.04 11.86
C ARG A 160 3.24 -29.28 13.17
N GLN A 161 3.83 -28.11 13.34
CA GLN A 161 3.70 -27.27 14.53
C GLN A 161 2.50 -26.32 14.47
N THR A 162 2.00 -26.06 13.25
CA THR A 162 0.86 -25.17 13.04
C THR A 162 -0.43 -25.89 13.40
N ASP A 163 -1.31 -25.19 14.13
CA ASP A 163 -2.63 -25.72 14.46
C ASP A 163 -3.41 -25.97 13.17
N LYS A 164 -4.03 -27.15 13.07
CA LYS A 164 -4.77 -27.55 11.88
C LYS A 164 -5.95 -26.64 11.57
N ASP A 165 -6.56 -26.06 12.61
CA ASP A 165 -7.69 -25.15 12.46
C ASP A 165 -7.29 -23.77 11.90
N SER A 166 -5.99 -23.42 11.97
CA SER A 166 -5.43 -22.19 11.39
C SER A 166 -4.93 -22.36 9.96
N LEU A 167 -4.91 -23.59 9.44
CA LEU A 167 -4.48 -23.83 8.06
C LEU A 167 -5.60 -23.51 7.07
N PRO A 168 -5.28 -22.87 5.93
CA PRO A 168 -6.28 -22.61 4.90
C PRO A 168 -6.82 -23.92 4.34
N VAL A 169 -8.14 -24.04 4.26
CA VAL A 169 -8.79 -25.17 3.61
C VAL A 169 -8.70 -24.97 2.11
N ILE A 170 -7.89 -25.81 1.45
CA ILE A 170 -7.79 -25.82 -0.01
C ILE A 170 -8.78 -26.87 -0.51
N GLY A 171 -9.73 -26.45 -1.34
CA GLY A 171 -10.67 -27.37 -1.99
C GLY A 171 -9.94 -28.37 -2.91
N ASP A 172 -10.60 -29.49 -3.18
CA ASP A 172 -10.06 -30.53 -4.06
C ASP A 172 -9.67 -29.94 -5.42
N GLN A 173 -8.43 -30.19 -5.85
CA GLN A 173 -7.93 -29.78 -7.14
C GLN A 173 -7.75 -31.01 -8.02
N TYR A 174 -8.33 -30.97 -9.21
CA TYR A 174 -8.20 -32.04 -10.18
C TYR A 174 -7.33 -31.57 -11.34
N VAL A 175 -6.25 -32.31 -11.61
CA VAL A 175 -5.47 -32.13 -12.82
C VAL A 175 -5.92 -33.18 -13.84
N TYR A 176 -6.47 -32.71 -14.96
CA TYR A 176 -6.82 -33.61 -16.06
C TYR A 176 -6.04 -33.23 -17.31
N ALA A 177 -5.66 -34.25 -18.06
CA ALA A 177 -5.08 -34.09 -19.36
C ALA A 177 -5.95 -34.84 -20.37
N HIS A 178 -6.17 -34.25 -21.54
CA HIS A 178 -6.84 -34.93 -22.64
C HIS A 178 -5.92 -34.94 -23.87
N ILE A 179 -6.01 -36.04 -24.60
CA ILE A 179 -5.29 -36.21 -25.86
C ILE A 179 -6.33 -36.12 -26.97
N THR A 180 -6.28 -35.06 -27.74
CA THR A 180 -7.16 -34.89 -28.90
C THR A 180 -6.44 -35.43 -30.14
N LYS A 181 -7.02 -36.45 -30.75
CA LYS A 181 -6.56 -36.99 -32.03
C LYS A 181 -7.55 -36.60 -33.13
N PHE A 182 -7.12 -35.75 -34.02
CA PHE A 182 -7.89 -35.40 -35.17
C PHE A 182 -7.79 -36.52 -36.19
N PRO A 183 -8.92 -37.03 -36.72
CA PRO A 183 -8.89 -37.94 -37.85
C PRO A 183 -8.27 -37.22 -39.04
N LYS A 184 -7.52 -37.94 -39.87
CA LYS A 184 -7.04 -37.40 -41.17
C LYS A 184 -8.24 -36.94 -41.96
N SER A 185 -8.03 -35.97 -42.86
CA SER A 185 -9.14 -35.32 -43.57
C SER A 185 -10.10 -36.35 -44.15
N ILE A 186 -11.38 -35.99 -44.23
CA ILE A 186 -12.44 -36.86 -44.78
C ILE A 186 -12.04 -37.41 -46.17
N ASP A 187 -11.32 -36.60 -46.97
CA ASP A 187 -10.90 -36.97 -48.32
C ASP A 187 -9.80 -38.04 -48.28
N GLU A 188 -8.87 -37.98 -47.35
CA GLU A 188 -7.86 -39.04 -47.13
C GLU A 188 -8.49 -40.34 -46.63
N ALA A 189 -9.48 -40.26 -45.77
CA ALA A 189 -10.21 -41.42 -45.27
C ALA A 189 -11.05 -42.07 -46.38
N LYS A 190 -11.71 -41.27 -47.22
CA LYS A 190 -12.41 -41.72 -48.39
C LYS A 190 -11.51 -42.39 -49.44
N ARG A 191 -10.33 -41.81 -49.66
CA ARG A 191 -9.32 -42.40 -50.60
C ARG A 191 -8.86 -43.77 -50.10
N ARG A 192 -8.52 -43.92 -48.83
CA ARG A 192 -8.09 -45.22 -48.23
C ARG A 192 -9.24 -46.24 -48.26
N ALA A 193 -10.46 -45.83 -48.00
CA ALA A 193 -11.59 -46.73 -48.08
C ALA A 193 -11.85 -47.22 -49.53
N ARG A 194 -11.66 -46.33 -50.52
CA ARG A 194 -11.80 -46.65 -51.94
C ARG A 194 -10.66 -47.62 -52.42
N GLU A 195 -9.43 -47.38 -51.98
CA GLU A 195 -8.28 -48.26 -52.24
C GLU A 195 -8.51 -49.67 -51.70
N ARG A 196 -9.06 -49.80 -50.51
CA ARG A 196 -9.36 -51.12 -49.87
C ARG A 196 -10.56 -51.85 -50.52
N LEU A 197 -11.43 -51.15 -51.20
CA LEU A 197 -12.57 -51.76 -51.92
C LEU A 197 -12.19 -52.23 -53.34
N LEU A 198 -11.02 -51.80 -53.83
CA LEU A 198 -10.51 -52.16 -55.18
C LEU A 198 -9.46 -53.28 -55.13
N GLU A 199 -9.02 -53.66 -53.90
CA GLU A 199 -8.25 -54.89 -53.64
C GLU A 199 -9.20 -56.07 -53.36
#